data_bb031eb4ea7eebab301275ca539ad9e5
#
_entry.id   bb031eb4ea7eebab301275ca539ad9e5
#
_cell.length_a   1.000
_cell.length_b   1.000
_cell.length_c   1.000
_cell.angle_alpha   90.00
_cell.angle_beta   90.00
_cell.angle_gamma   90.00
#
_symmetry.space_group_name_H-M   'P 1'
#
loop_
_entity.id
_entity.type
_entity.pdbx_description
1 polymer ?
#
loop_
_entity_poly.entity_id
_entity_poly.type
_entity_poly.pdbx_seq_one_letter_code
_entity_poly.pdbx_strand_id
1 'polypeptide(L)'
;MLKGQMLGIVLGAPIITGVLKIVQKFDTSFYYYLWLFGVFLQVFAITIYPIAILPLFNKLSPLEPGELKTGVEKLAEKLNFPLSELHVIDGSKRSAHSNAYFYGLPWKKHIVIYDTLIEKTEPEEVVAVLGHELGHWSLSHTTKLFGIAQFHMFYIFALFSVFVNNKSLYQSFGFVNQQPIMIGFLLFSDALAPMDAVVKLLMNILSRKFEFEADEFAQKLGYSDKLASSLLKLQIQNLSTMDADPLYASYHYSHPILTERLAALGWKGGKVTSSKEEDSEIPVKAADREL
;
A
#
# COMPACT_ATOMS: atom_id res chain seq x y z
N MET A 1 -10.29 19.93 -0.06
CA MET A 1 -11.21 19.51 -1.10
C MET A 1 -10.87 20.11 -2.46
N LEU A 2 -10.86 21.42 -2.64
CA LEU A 2 -10.57 22.12 -3.92
C LEU A 2 -9.21 21.74 -4.54
N LYS A 3 -8.12 21.73 -3.74
CA LYS A 3 -6.78 21.34 -4.22
C LYS A 3 -6.74 19.92 -4.84
N GLY A 4 -7.46 18.96 -4.25
CA GLY A 4 -7.52 17.60 -4.78
C GLY A 4 -8.29 17.51 -6.11
N GLN A 5 -9.40 18.24 -6.22
CA GLN A 5 -10.18 18.31 -7.46
C GLN A 5 -9.37 18.95 -8.60
N MET A 6 -8.69 20.06 -8.32
CA MET A 6 -7.81 20.72 -9.31
C MET A 6 -6.67 19.79 -9.76
N LEU A 7 -6.02 19.12 -8.81
CA LEU A 7 -4.97 18.15 -9.13
C LEU A 7 -5.51 17.00 -9.98
N GLY A 8 -6.71 16.48 -9.63
CA GLY A 8 -7.38 15.44 -10.41
C GLY A 8 -7.64 15.86 -11.88
N ILE A 9 -8.05 17.09 -12.11
CA ILE A 9 -8.25 17.62 -13.47
C ILE A 9 -6.91 17.81 -14.20
N VAL A 10 -5.92 18.42 -13.53
CA VAL A 10 -4.60 18.71 -14.11
C VAL A 10 -3.86 17.44 -14.53
N LEU A 11 -3.96 16.39 -13.72
CA LEU A 11 -3.33 15.09 -14.03
C LEU A 11 -4.24 14.20 -14.90
N GLY A 12 -5.53 14.14 -14.61
CA GLY A 12 -6.47 13.25 -15.27
C GLY A 12 -6.73 13.61 -16.74
N ALA A 13 -6.91 14.89 -17.07
CA ALA A 13 -7.20 15.29 -18.43
C ALA A 13 -6.07 14.95 -19.43
N PRO A 14 -4.77 15.20 -19.15
CA PRO A 14 -3.68 14.75 -20.01
C PRO A 14 -3.58 13.22 -20.12
N ILE A 15 -3.83 12.49 -19.03
CA ILE A 15 -3.79 11.01 -19.02
C ILE A 15 -4.88 10.47 -19.96
N ILE A 16 -6.12 10.91 -19.78
CA ILE A 16 -7.24 10.48 -20.62
C ILE A 16 -6.98 10.85 -22.09
N THR A 17 -6.51 12.07 -22.34
CA THR A 17 -6.15 12.50 -23.70
C THR A 17 -5.05 11.63 -24.31
N GLY A 18 -4.04 11.26 -23.53
CA GLY A 18 -2.96 10.36 -23.96
C GLY A 18 -3.49 8.99 -24.34
N VAL A 19 -4.32 8.38 -23.49
CA VAL A 19 -4.97 7.09 -23.77
C VAL A 19 -5.79 7.14 -25.05
N LEU A 20 -6.67 8.15 -25.21
CA LEU A 20 -7.51 8.28 -26.41
C LEU A 20 -6.67 8.45 -27.68
N LYS A 21 -5.64 9.28 -27.64
CA LYS A 21 -4.74 9.46 -28.79
C LYS A 21 -3.98 8.20 -29.16
N ILE A 22 -3.53 7.41 -28.18
CA ILE A 22 -2.86 6.14 -28.43
C ILE A 22 -3.81 5.16 -29.12
N VAL A 23 -5.02 4.99 -28.58
CA VAL A 23 -6.02 4.07 -29.15
C VAL A 23 -6.41 4.49 -30.57
N GLN A 24 -6.57 5.80 -30.83
CA GLN A 24 -6.93 6.32 -32.15
C GLN A 24 -5.81 6.21 -33.18
N LYS A 25 -4.53 6.32 -32.74
CA LYS A 25 -3.40 6.41 -33.67
C LYS A 25 -2.82 5.05 -34.06
N PHE A 26 -2.81 4.08 -33.13
CA PHE A 26 -2.00 2.85 -33.28
C PHE A 26 -2.81 1.58 -33.61
N ASP A 27 -4.09 1.73 -33.97
CA ASP A 27 -4.98 0.64 -34.42
C ASP A 27 -4.77 -0.66 -33.63
N THR A 28 -4.32 -1.74 -34.27
CA THR A 28 -4.12 -3.07 -33.64
C THR A 28 -2.96 -3.11 -32.64
N SER A 29 -2.01 -2.19 -32.72
CA SER A 29 -0.82 -2.14 -31.85
C SER A 29 -0.99 -1.26 -30.62
N PHE A 30 -2.16 -0.65 -30.40
CA PHE A 30 -2.38 0.30 -29.31
C PHE A 30 -2.08 -0.30 -27.92
N TYR A 31 -2.28 -1.59 -27.71
CA TYR A 31 -2.03 -2.28 -26.43
C TYR A 31 -0.58 -2.13 -25.95
N TYR A 32 0.39 -2.22 -26.85
CA TYR A 32 1.81 -2.05 -26.53
C TYR A 32 2.12 -0.61 -26.11
N TYR A 33 1.60 0.36 -26.83
CA TYR A 33 1.79 1.78 -26.50
C TYR A 33 1.03 2.21 -25.25
N LEU A 34 -0.14 1.63 -24.97
CA LEU A 34 -0.85 1.84 -23.72
C LEU A 34 -0.07 1.26 -22.54
N TRP A 35 0.51 0.07 -22.70
CA TRP A 35 1.36 -0.53 -21.69
C TRP A 35 2.59 0.35 -21.40
N LEU A 36 3.33 0.78 -22.43
CA LEU A 36 4.47 1.70 -22.27
C LEU A 36 4.06 3.01 -21.59
N PHE A 37 2.93 3.58 -21.98
CA PHE A 37 2.40 4.79 -21.36
C PHE A 37 2.05 4.55 -19.89
N GLY A 38 1.43 3.42 -19.56
CA GLY A 38 1.14 3.02 -18.19
C GLY A 38 2.40 2.83 -17.34
N VAL A 39 3.44 2.17 -17.88
CA VAL A 39 4.75 2.06 -17.23
C VAL A 39 5.34 3.43 -16.95
N PHE A 40 5.35 4.32 -17.95
CA PHE A 40 5.81 5.69 -17.80
C PHE A 40 5.06 6.43 -16.70
N LEU A 41 3.73 6.36 -16.69
CA LEU A 41 2.90 7.02 -15.67
C LEU A 41 3.17 6.47 -14.27
N GLN A 42 3.38 5.17 -14.11
CA GLN A 42 3.68 4.58 -12.82
C GLN A 42 5.06 5.02 -12.31
N VAL A 43 6.09 4.98 -13.16
CA VAL A 43 7.43 5.45 -12.80
C VAL A 43 7.41 6.94 -12.47
N PHE A 44 6.70 7.73 -13.28
CA PHE A 44 6.49 9.15 -13.04
C PHE A 44 5.79 9.39 -11.68
N ALA A 45 4.69 8.68 -11.42
CA ALA A 45 3.97 8.80 -10.16
C ALA A 45 4.83 8.44 -8.95
N ILE A 46 5.55 7.31 -8.99
CA ILE A 46 6.44 6.87 -7.91
C ILE A 46 7.53 7.92 -7.62
N THR A 47 8.02 8.61 -8.66
CA THR A 47 9.09 9.60 -8.52
C THR A 47 8.56 10.97 -8.09
N ILE A 48 7.46 11.43 -8.71
CA ILE A 48 6.95 12.80 -8.55
C ILE A 48 6.02 12.94 -7.34
N TYR A 49 5.28 11.88 -6.99
CA TYR A 49 4.34 11.92 -5.87
C TYR A 49 4.99 12.38 -4.55
N PRO A 50 6.08 11.77 -4.06
CA PRO A 50 6.68 12.16 -2.79
C PRO A 50 7.34 13.54 -2.82
N ILE A 51 7.78 13.99 -3.99
CA ILE A 51 8.53 15.25 -4.14
C ILE A 51 7.60 16.45 -4.36
N ALA A 52 6.55 16.29 -5.18
CA ALA A 52 5.70 17.39 -5.61
C ALA A 52 4.26 17.30 -5.08
N ILE A 53 3.68 16.11 -5.00
CA ILE A 53 2.28 15.94 -4.62
C ILE A 53 2.11 15.86 -3.11
N LEU A 54 2.90 15.02 -2.45
CA LEU A 54 2.82 14.83 -1.00
C LEU A 54 2.95 16.15 -0.22
N PRO A 55 3.90 17.06 -0.51
CA PRO A 55 4.05 18.32 0.21
C PRO A 55 2.89 19.31 0.02
N LEU A 56 2.05 19.14 -1.01
CA LEU A 56 0.85 19.97 -1.19
C LEU A 56 -0.23 19.67 -0.13
N PHE A 57 -0.19 18.47 0.43
CA PHE A 57 -1.21 17.99 1.35
C PHE A 57 -0.68 17.74 2.76
N ASN A 58 0.60 17.41 2.92
CA ASN A 58 1.20 17.04 4.19
C ASN A 58 2.44 17.89 4.47
N LYS A 59 2.68 18.15 5.74
CA LYS A 59 3.93 18.77 6.19
C LYS A 59 4.90 17.65 6.56
N LEU A 60 6.06 17.65 5.91
CA LEU A 60 7.21 16.82 6.27
C LEU A 60 8.17 17.66 7.10
N SER A 61 8.59 17.17 8.24
CA SER A 61 9.64 17.76 9.07
C SER A 61 10.73 16.74 9.34
N PRO A 62 12.01 17.16 9.46
CA PRO A 62 13.08 16.25 9.84
C PRO A 62 12.77 15.60 11.20
N LEU A 63 13.16 14.32 11.36
CA LEU A 63 13.07 13.65 12.65
C LEU A 63 14.10 14.29 13.61
N GLU A 64 13.62 14.72 14.78
CA GLU A 64 14.45 15.33 15.81
C GLU A 64 15.52 14.34 16.31
N PRO A 65 16.71 14.85 16.73
CA PRO A 65 17.73 14.04 17.37
C PRO A 65 17.20 13.34 18.62
N GLY A 66 17.50 12.04 18.78
CA GLY A 66 17.04 11.25 19.91
C GLY A 66 17.27 9.75 19.70
N GLU A 67 16.78 8.94 20.62
CA GLU A 67 16.92 7.49 20.60
C GLU A 67 16.33 6.86 19.32
N LEU A 68 15.16 7.31 18.89
CA LEU A 68 14.53 6.84 17.67
C LEU A 68 15.41 7.08 16.44
N LYS A 69 15.89 8.31 16.25
CA LYS A 69 16.74 8.66 15.11
C LYS A 69 17.99 7.81 15.09
N THR A 70 18.67 7.70 16.22
CA THR A 70 19.87 6.87 16.38
C THR A 70 19.61 5.40 16.09
N GLY A 71 18.47 4.88 16.56
CA GLY A 71 18.06 3.49 16.30
C GLY A 71 17.82 3.20 14.82
N VAL A 72 17.12 4.12 14.14
CA VAL A 72 16.84 3.99 12.70
C VAL A 72 18.11 4.10 11.86
N GLU A 73 19.00 5.06 12.17
CA GLU A 73 20.30 5.23 11.49
C GLU A 73 21.17 3.97 11.64
N LYS A 74 21.28 3.41 12.84
CA LYS A 74 21.99 2.14 13.09
C LYS A 74 21.39 0.96 12.32
N LEU A 75 20.05 0.87 12.25
CA LEU A 75 19.37 -0.18 11.48
C LEU A 75 19.67 -0.03 9.99
N ALA A 76 19.60 1.19 9.44
CA ALA A 76 19.90 1.47 8.06
C ALA A 76 21.36 1.14 7.70
N GLU A 77 22.31 1.52 8.55
CA GLU A 77 23.72 1.20 8.41
C GLU A 77 23.95 -0.32 8.42
N LYS A 78 23.40 -1.04 9.39
CA LYS A 78 23.49 -2.50 9.51
C LYS A 78 23.00 -3.23 8.24
N LEU A 79 22.00 -2.68 7.56
CA LEU A 79 21.41 -3.26 6.36
C LEU A 79 22.00 -2.70 5.06
N ASN A 80 22.95 -1.77 5.12
CA ASN A 80 23.45 -1.02 3.95
C ASN A 80 22.32 -0.34 3.16
N PHE A 81 21.26 0.10 3.87
CA PHE A 81 20.16 0.82 3.26
C PHE A 81 20.61 2.24 2.90
N PRO A 82 20.42 2.72 1.65
CA PRO A 82 20.93 4.02 1.20
C PRO A 82 20.07 5.17 1.76
N LEU A 83 20.02 5.28 3.09
CA LEU A 83 19.27 6.29 3.81
C LEU A 83 19.84 7.68 3.55
N SER A 84 19.00 8.59 3.07
CA SER A 84 19.34 10.00 2.89
C SER A 84 18.77 10.88 3.98
N GLU A 85 17.47 10.75 4.25
CA GLU A 85 16.78 11.61 5.20
C GLU A 85 15.67 10.84 5.92
N LEU A 86 15.41 11.25 7.17
CA LEU A 86 14.35 10.77 8.04
C LEU A 86 13.35 11.90 8.26
N HIS A 87 12.09 11.67 7.91
CA HIS A 87 11.03 12.66 8.05
C HIS A 87 9.90 12.15 8.95
N VAL A 88 9.27 13.10 9.63
CA VAL A 88 7.98 12.93 10.29
C VAL A 88 6.90 13.61 9.47
N ILE A 89 5.80 12.91 9.24
CA ILE A 89 4.62 13.43 8.54
C ILE A 89 3.50 13.74 9.54
N ASP A 90 2.83 14.88 9.37
CA ASP A 90 1.71 15.34 10.20
C ASP A 90 0.41 14.58 9.93
N GLY A 91 0.44 13.25 10.06
CA GLY A 91 -0.69 12.35 9.81
C GLY A 91 -1.87 12.60 10.74
N SER A 92 -1.60 12.93 12.01
CA SER A 92 -2.59 13.23 13.06
C SER A 92 -3.63 14.28 12.66
N LYS A 93 -3.27 15.22 11.77
CA LYS A 93 -4.20 16.23 11.25
C LYS A 93 -5.32 15.69 10.37
N ARG A 94 -5.22 14.44 9.90
CA ARG A 94 -6.17 13.83 8.96
C ARG A 94 -6.76 12.54 9.42
N SER A 95 -5.98 11.73 10.13
CA SER A 95 -6.38 10.40 10.57
C SER A 95 -5.64 10.04 11.84
N ALA A 96 -6.26 9.21 12.67
CA ALA A 96 -5.60 8.59 13.81
C ALA A 96 -4.74 7.38 13.42
N HIS A 97 -4.75 7.00 12.14
CA HIS A 97 -3.97 5.85 11.65
C HIS A 97 -2.48 6.11 11.77
N SER A 98 -1.77 5.10 12.23
CA SER A 98 -0.32 5.10 12.38
C SER A 98 0.32 4.26 11.28
N ASN A 99 1.44 4.72 10.72
CA ASN A 99 2.19 4.03 9.68
C ASN A 99 3.63 4.52 9.61
N ALA A 100 4.49 3.75 8.91
CA ALA A 100 5.80 4.17 8.45
C ALA A 100 6.06 3.59 7.06
N TYR A 101 6.85 4.26 6.24
CA TYR A 101 7.18 3.79 4.90
C TYR A 101 8.49 4.42 4.40
N PHE A 102 9.03 3.86 3.34
CA PHE A 102 10.18 4.46 2.64
C PHE A 102 9.85 4.74 1.17
N TYR A 103 10.56 5.71 0.60
CA TYR A 103 10.47 6.05 -0.82
C TYR A 103 11.81 6.51 -1.36
N GLY A 104 11.90 6.75 -2.67
CA GLY A 104 13.05 7.32 -3.34
C GLY A 104 13.73 6.37 -4.33
N LEU A 105 14.80 6.86 -4.93
CA LEU A 105 15.56 6.15 -5.93
C LEU A 105 16.40 5.01 -5.31
N PRO A 106 16.87 4.03 -6.08
CA PRO A 106 17.67 2.92 -5.55
C PRO A 106 18.87 3.33 -4.71
N TRP A 107 19.49 4.47 -5.03
CA TRP A 107 20.69 5.01 -4.37
C TRP A 107 20.43 6.15 -3.39
N LYS A 108 19.18 6.59 -3.26
CA LYS A 108 18.79 7.69 -2.37
C LYS A 108 17.39 7.44 -1.84
N LYS A 109 17.30 6.95 -0.61
CA LYS A 109 16.04 6.58 0.06
C LYS A 109 15.74 7.53 1.21
N HIS A 110 14.46 7.76 1.41
CA HIS A 110 13.91 8.53 2.53
C HIS A 110 12.96 7.64 3.32
N ILE A 111 13.01 7.72 4.64
CA ILE A 111 12.04 7.08 5.53
C ILE A 111 11.11 8.16 6.08
N VAL A 112 9.82 7.86 6.08
CA VAL A 112 8.77 8.73 6.63
C VAL A 112 8.03 7.97 7.72
N ILE A 113 7.93 8.58 8.89
CA ILE A 113 7.26 8.04 10.06
C ILE A 113 6.10 8.97 10.39
N TYR A 114 4.92 8.42 10.65
CA TYR A 114 3.77 9.20 11.08
C TYR A 114 3.96 9.69 12.51
N ASP A 115 3.60 10.94 12.77
CA ASP A 115 3.59 11.54 14.12
C ASP A 115 2.78 10.68 15.10
N THR A 116 1.63 10.17 14.67
CA THR A 116 0.78 9.24 15.43
C THR A 116 1.49 7.94 15.82
N LEU A 117 2.42 7.43 15.02
CA LEU A 117 3.20 6.23 15.36
C LEU A 117 4.20 6.55 16.47
N ILE A 118 4.90 7.69 16.37
CA ILE A 118 5.90 8.13 17.36
C ILE A 118 5.23 8.42 18.72
N GLU A 119 4.05 9.04 18.70
CA GLU A 119 3.33 9.40 19.94
C GLU A 119 2.80 8.19 20.71
N LYS A 120 2.48 7.10 20.02
CA LYS A 120 1.74 5.96 20.59
C LYS A 120 2.57 4.70 20.78
N THR A 121 3.82 4.69 20.32
CA THR A 121 4.72 3.54 20.43
C THR A 121 6.08 3.94 20.98
N GLU A 122 6.78 2.99 21.58
CA GLU A 122 8.14 3.19 22.06
C GLU A 122 9.13 3.31 20.89
N PRO A 123 10.25 4.04 21.03
CA PRO A 123 11.25 4.17 19.96
C PRO A 123 11.72 2.83 19.38
N GLU A 124 11.93 1.83 20.22
CA GLU A 124 12.36 0.49 19.81
C GLU A 124 11.28 -0.26 19.00
N GLU A 125 10.00 0.00 19.28
CA GLU A 125 8.88 -0.58 18.53
C GLU A 125 8.79 0.05 17.14
N VAL A 126 9.04 1.36 17.02
CA VAL A 126 9.12 2.03 15.70
C VAL A 126 10.29 1.46 14.90
N VAL A 127 11.44 1.24 15.53
CA VAL A 127 12.61 0.61 14.87
C VAL A 127 12.27 -0.80 14.42
N ALA A 128 11.50 -1.58 15.20
CA ALA A 128 11.06 -2.92 14.81
C ALA A 128 10.13 -2.90 13.59
N VAL A 129 9.16 -1.96 13.54
CA VAL A 129 8.32 -1.74 12.35
C VAL A 129 9.17 -1.40 11.14
N LEU A 130 10.15 -0.50 11.29
CA LEU A 130 11.08 -0.17 10.20
C LEU A 130 11.97 -1.35 9.80
N GLY A 131 12.30 -2.24 10.74
CA GLY A 131 12.99 -3.50 10.44
C GLY A 131 12.17 -4.40 9.51
N HIS A 132 10.85 -4.47 9.70
CA HIS A 132 9.93 -5.14 8.81
C HIS A 132 9.87 -4.44 7.43
N GLU A 133 9.69 -3.11 7.39
CA GLU A 133 9.66 -2.34 6.14
C GLU A 133 10.96 -2.49 5.32
N LEU A 134 12.11 -2.46 6.00
CA LEU A 134 13.40 -2.68 5.35
C LEU A 134 13.60 -4.15 4.94
N GLY A 135 12.88 -5.08 5.55
CA GLY A 135 12.75 -6.46 5.09
C GLY A 135 12.13 -6.53 3.69
N HIS A 136 11.04 -5.82 3.45
CA HIS A 136 10.45 -5.71 2.10
C HIS A 136 11.44 -5.17 1.07
N TRP A 137 12.23 -4.17 1.42
CA TRP A 137 13.28 -3.63 0.55
C TRP A 137 14.39 -4.64 0.30
N SER A 138 14.94 -5.24 1.35
CA SER A 138 16.07 -6.18 1.28
C SER A 138 15.71 -7.43 0.44
N LEU A 139 14.48 -7.93 0.57
CA LEU A 139 13.96 -9.08 -0.16
C LEU A 139 13.37 -8.70 -1.55
N SER A 140 13.46 -7.41 -1.94
CA SER A 140 12.99 -6.89 -3.23
C SER A 140 11.49 -7.13 -3.49
N HIS A 141 10.66 -7.19 -2.46
CA HIS A 141 9.22 -7.47 -2.59
C HIS A 141 8.52 -6.44 -3.47
N THR A 142 8.80 -5.15 -3.28
CA THR A 142 8.23 -4.06 -4.07
C THR A 142 8.59 -4.19 -5.57
N THR A 143 9.84 -4.56 -5.86
CA THR A 143 10.30 -4.76 -7.25
C THR A 143 9.63 -5.96 -7.90
N LYS A 144 9.49 -7.08 -7.15
CA LYS A 144 8.78 -8.27 -7.62
C LYS A 144 7.32 -7.98 -7.93
N LEU A 145 6.62 -7.30 -7.01
CA LEU A 145 5.21 -6.89 -7.22
C LEU A 145 5.07 -5.95 -8.40
N PHE A 146 5.99 -4.98 -8.55
CA PHE A 146 6.00 -4.09 -9.71
C PHE A 146 6.14 -4.87 -11.03
N GLY A 147 7.08 -5.82 -11.10
CA GLY A 147 7.27 -6.67 -12.29
C GLY A 147 6.02 -7.49 -12.64
N ILE A 148 5.39 -8.12 -11.63
CA ILE A 148 4.14 -8.87 -11.81
C ILE A 148 3.03 -7.95 -12.30
N ALA A 149 2.89 -6.74 -11.72
CA ALA A 149 1.90 -5.77 -12.15
C ALA A 149 2.11 -5.31 -13.61
N GLN A 150 3.37 -5.14 -14.05
CA GLN A 150 3.67 -4.79 -15.45
C GLN A 150 3.29 -5.92 -16.42
N PHE A 151 3.60 -7.16 -16.06
CA PHE A 151 3.20 -8.32 -16.86
C PHE A 151 1.67 -8.43 -16.94
N HIS A 152 0.98 -8.31 -15.82
CA HIS A 152 -0.49 -8.35 -15.77
C HIS A 152 -1.11 -7.24 -16.62
N MET A 153 -0.63 -6.00 -16.48
CA MET A 153 -1.11 -4.86 -17.26
C MET A 153 -0.88 -5.09 -18.77
N PHE A 154 0.29 -5.57 -19.17
CA PHE A 154 0.56 -5.92 -20.57
C PHE A 154 -0.41 -6.99 -21.09
N TYR A 155 -0.61 -8.05 -20.31
CA TYR A 155 -1.52 -9.13 -20.64
C TYR A 155 -2.96 -8.65 -20.81
N ILE A 156 -3.47 -7.80 -19.91
CA ILE A 156 -4.81 -7.22 -20.00
C ILE A 156 -4.98 -6.38 -21.26
N PHE A 157 -4.03 -5.52 -21.58
CA PHE A 157 -4.12 -4.72 -22.81
C PHE A 157 -3.99 -5.55 -24.08
N ALA A 158 -3.16 -6.59 -24.06
CA ALA A 158 -3.06 -7.52 -25.19
C ALA A 158 -4.37 -8.28 -25.42
N LEU A 159 -4.99 -8.80 -24.35
CA LEU A 159 -6.32 -9.41 -24.44
C LEU A 159 -7.38 -8.42 -24.93
N PHE A 160 -7.39 -7.21 -24.39
CA PHE A 160 -8.33 -6.17 -24.83
C PHE A 160 -8.20 -5.88 -26.33
N SER A 161 -6.98 -5.85 -26.86
CA SER A 161 -6.77 -5.62 -28.30
C SER A 161 -7.39 -6.71 -29.19
N VAL A 162 -7.46 -7.94 -28.72
CA VAL A 162 -8.13 -9.05 -29.40
C VAL A 162 -9.65 -8.90 -29.31
N PHE A 163 -10.16 -8.48 -28.15
CA PHE A 163 -11.59 -8.41 -27.89
C PHE A 163 -12.26 -7.17 -28.47
N VAL A 164 -11.58 -6.02 -28.53
CA VAL A 164 -12.17 -4.73 -28.92
C VAL A 164 -12.71 -4.73 -30.35
N ASN A 165 -12.18 -5.56 -31.22
CA ASN A 165 -12.61 -5.71 -32.62
C ASN A 165 -13.50 -6.95 -32.86
N ASN A 166 -13.88 -7.66 -31.81
CA ASN A 166 -14.68 -8.87 -31.91
C ASN A 166 -16.16 -8.55 -32.09
N LYS A 167 -16.65 -8.61 -33.34
CA LYS A 167 -18.07 -8.35 -33.68
C LYS A 167 -19.04 -9.25 -32.89
N SER A 168 -18.70 -10.52 -32.71
CA SER A 168 -19.54 -11.47 -31.99
C SER A 168 -19.78 -11.04 -30.54
N LEU A 169 -18.74 -10.52 -29.88
CA LEU A 169 -18.85 -9.96 -28.52
C LEU A 169 -19.89 -8.85 -28.47
N TYR A 170 -19.75 -7.83 -29.32
CA TYR A 170 -20.69 -6.71 -29.36
C TYR A 170 -22.12 -7.15 -29.71
N GLN A 171 -22.27 -8.05 -30.67
CA GLN A 171 -23.59 -8.57 -31.09
C GLN A 171 -24.30 -9.33 -29.95
N SER A 172 -23.54 -10.09 -29.14
CA SER A 172 -24.10 -10.79 -27.98
C SER A 172 -24.74 -9.87 -26.97
N PHE A 173 -24.33 -8.58 -26.95
CA PHE A 173 -24.87 -7.55 -26.09
C PHE A 173 -25.76 -6.55 -26.82
N GLY A 174 -26.22 -6.88 -28.06
CA GLY A 174 -27.17 -6.08 -28.85
C GLY A 174 -26.56 -4.97 -29.70
N PHE A 175 -25.24 -4.82 -29.77
CA PHE A 175 -24.56 -3.85 -30.62
C PHE A 175 -24.28 -4.42 -32.02
N VAL A 176 -25.29 -4.41 -32.89
CA VAL A 176 -25.22 -5.09 -34.20
C VAL A 176 -24.40 -4.30 -35.23
N ASN A 177 -24.54 -2.94 -35.24
CA ASN A 177 -24.03 -2.08 -36.30
C ASN A 177 -22.86 -1.17 -35.88
N GLN A 178 -22.58 -1.08 -34.60
CA GLN A 178 -21.56 -0.19 -34.06
C GLN A 178 -20.73 -0.91 -32.99
N GLN A 179 -19.45 -0.56 -32.94
CA GLN A 179 -18.48 -1.12 -31.97
C GLN A 179 -17.80 0.03 -31.22
N PRO A 180 -18.51 0.75 -30.32
CA PRO A 180 -17.90 1.85 -29.58
C PRO A 180 -16.83 1.29 -28.63
N ILE A 181 -15.61 1.83 -28.69
CA ILE A 181 -14.45 1.36 -27.90
C ILE A 181 -14.75 1.33 -26.39
N MET A 182 -15.45 2.35 -25.87
CA MET A 182 -15.82 2.39 -24.43
C MET A 182 -16.76 1.26 -24.03
N ILE A 183 -17.72 0.91 -24.89
CA ILE A 183 -18.60 -0.23 -24.67
C ILE A 183 -17.79 -1.52 -24.72
N GLY A 184 -16.90 -1.67 -25.70
CA GLY A 184 -15.99 -2.81 -25.77
C GLY A 184 -15.14 -2.99 -24.53
N PHE A 185 -14.64 -1.90 -23.95
CA PHE A 185 -13.91 -1.92 -22.68
C PHE A 185 -14.76 -2.41 -21.51
N LEU A 186 -16.01 -1.93 -21.39
CA LEU A 186 -16.93 -2.37 -20.33
C LEU A 186 -17.27 -3.86 -20.47
N LEU A 187 -17.65 -4.31 -21.69
CA LEU A 187 -17.96 -5.70 -21.98
C LEU A 187 -16.76 -6.63 -21.72
N PHE A 188 -15.58 -6.18 -22.10
CA PHE A 188 -14.34 -6.90 -21.81
C PHE A 188 -14.08 -7.03 -20.32
N SER A 189 -14.27 -5.95 -19.56
CA SER A 189 -14.09 -5.96 -18.10
C SER A 189 -15.04 -6.94 -17.42
N ASP A 190 -16.30 -6.99 -17.85
CA ASP A 190 -17.27 -7.95 -17.32
C ASP A 190 -16.90 -9.40 -17.67
N ALA A 191 -16.46 -9.64 -18.91
CA ALA A 191 -16.01 -10.97 -19.34
C ALA A 191 -14.73 -11.42 -18.59
N LEU A 192 -13.89 -10.48 -18.17
CA LEU A 192 -12.64 -10.73 -17.46
C LEU A 192 -12.83 -10.96 -15.96
N ALA A 193 -13.93 -10.49 -15.36
CA ALA A 193 -14.16 -10.49 -13.92
C ALA A 193 -13.91 -11.85 -13.22
N PRO A 194 -14.29 -13.03 -13.77
CA PRO A 194 -13.96 -14.30 -13.14
C PRO A 194 -12.45 -14.57 -13.05
N MET A 195 -11.70 -14.16 -14.08
CA MET A 195 -10.24 -14.32 -14.09
C MET A 195 -9.60 -13.34 -13.10
N ASP A 196 -10.09 -12.11 -13.02
CA ASP A 196 -9.61 -11.12 -12.06
C ASP A 196 -9.81 -11.58 -10.62
N ALA A 197 -10.89 -12.29 -10.32
CA ALA A 197 -11.11 -12.90 -9.01
C ALA A 197 -10.01 -13.92 -8.65
N VAL A 198 -9.59 -14.74 -9.61
CA VAL A 198 -8.48 -15.69 -9.41
C VAL A 198 -7.15 -14.96 -9.24
N VAL A 199 -6.88 -13.98 -10.09
CA VAL A 199 -5.66 -13.16 -10.00
C VAL A 199 -5.59 -12.44 -8.66
N LYS A 200 -6.70 -11.85 -8.18
CA LYS A 200 -6.78 -11.22 -6.87
C LYS A 200 -6.43 -12.19 -5.74
N LEU A 201 -6.99 -13.40 -5.75
CA LEU A 201 -6.67 -14.44 -4.77
C LEU A 201 -5.17 -14.75 -4.77
N LEU A 202 -4.59 -15.03 -5.94
CA LEU A 202 -3.16 -15.35 -6.08
C LEU A 202 -2.25 -14.20 -5.61
N MET A 203 -2.62 -12.96 -5.94
CA MET A 203 -1.89 -11.76 -5.50
C MET A 203 -1.97 -11.56 -3.98
N ASN A 204 -3.12 -11.80 -3.37
CA ASN A 204 -3.25 -11.73 -1.92
C ASN A 204 -2.43 -12.81 -1.22
N ILE A 205 -2.46 -14.05 -1.72
CA ILE A 205 -1.60 -15.14 -1.19
C ILE A 205 -0.12 -14.75 -1.27
N LEU A 206 0.31 -14.19 -2.40
CA LEU A 206 1.70 -13.75 -2.60
C LEU A 206 2.06 -12.59 -1.66
N SER A 207 1.20 -11.57 -1.54
CA SER A 207 1.42 -10.43 -0.64
C SER A 207 1.52 -10.88 0.80
N ARG A 208 0.62 -11.75 1.25
CA ARG A 208 0.65 -12.33 2.60
C ARG A 208 1.94 -13.14 2.87
N LYS A 209 2.42 -13.88 1.88
CA LYS A 209 3.73 -14.54 1.97
C LYS A 209 4.86 -13.53 2.17
N PHE A 210 4.86 -12.42 1.44
CA PHE A 210 5.85 -11.37 1.58
C PHE A 210 5.81 -10.68 2.94
N GLU A 211 4.62 -10.54 3.54
CA GLU A 211 4.47 -10.05 4.91
C GLU A 211 5.16 -10.98 5.92
N PHE A 212 4.93 -12.30 5.82
CA PHE A 212 5.60 -13.27 6.69
C PHE A 212 7.12 -13.28 6.49
N GLU A 213 7.61 -13.15 5.26
CA GLU A 213 9.04 -13.05 4.96
C GLU A 213 9.65 -11.77 5.57
N ALA A 214 8.93 -10.65 5.57
CA ALA A 214 9.35 -9.40 6.20
C ALA A 214 9.30 -9.48 7.73
N ASP A 215 8.31 -10.16 8.31
CA ASP A 215 8.25 -10.44 9.75
C ASP A 215 9.41 -11.34 10.18
N GLU A 216 9.70 -12.40 9.44
CA GLU A 216 10.84 -13.28 9.70
C GLU A 216 12.19 -12.53 9.59
N PHE A 217 12.28 -11.59 8.64
CA PHE A 217 13.46 -10.73 8.51
C PHE A 217 13.66 -9.87 9.76
N ALA A 218 12.62 -9.21 10.25
CA ALA A 218 12.67 -8.43 11.49
C ALA A 218 12.97 -9.32 12.72
N GLN A 219 12.44 -10.55 12.75
CA GLN A 219 12.74 -11.53 13.77
C GLN A 219 14.24 -11.91 13.78
N LYS A 220 14.84 -12.17 12.63
CA LYS A 220 16.29 -12.44 12.49
C LYS A 220 17.17 -11.27 12.95
N LEU A 221 16.65 -10.04 12.91
CA LEU A 221 17.32 -8.85 13.45
C LEU A 221 17.21 -8.74 14.97
N GLY A 222 16.37 -9.57 15.62
CA GLY A 222 16.16 -9.59 17.06
C GLY A 222 14.96 -8.76 17.52
N TYR A 223 14.05 -8.37 16.62
CA TYR A 223 12.92 -7.48 16.91
C TYR A 223 11.58 -8.19 17.14
N SER A 224 11.52 -9.52 17.32
CA SER A 224 10.27 -10.28 17.45
C SER A 224 9.28 -9.68 18.42
N ASP A 225 9.68 -9.48 19.68
CA ASP A 225 8.77 -9.02 20.74
C ASP A 225 8.32 -7.55 20.51
N LYS A 226 9.24 -6.70 20.07
CA LYS A 226 8.94 -5.30 19.79
C LYS A 226 8.04 -5.14 18.58
N LEU A 227 8.25 -5.95 17.53
CA LEU A 227 7.37 -5.97 16.36
C LEU A 227 5.99 -6.49 16.74
N ALA A 228 5.88 -7.58 17.49
CA ALA A 228 4.61 -8.13 17.95
C ALA A 228 3.82 -7.11 18.79
N SER A 229 4.49 -6.42 19.72
CA SER A 229 3.89 -5.36 20.54
C SER A 229 3.39 -4.19 19.67
N SER A 230 4.22 -3.73 18.71
CA SER A 230 3.84 -2.64 17.82
C SER A 230 2.67 -3.00 16.91
N LEU A 231 2.65 -4.22 16.35
CA LEU A 231 1.54 -4.71 15.53
C LEU A 231 0.22 -4.73 16.29
N LEU A 232 0.24 -5.15 17.56
CA LEU A 232 -0.94 -5.13 18.43
C LEU A 232 -1.42 -3.69 18.67
N LYS A 233 -0.51 -2.77 18.99
CA LYS A 233 -0.84 -1.34 19.18
C LYS A 233 -1.41 -0.73 17.90
N LEU A 234 -0.77 -0.98 16.74
CA LEU A 234 -1.24 -0.51 15.44
C LEU A 234 -2.63 -1.04 15.09
N GLN A 235 -2.91 -2.31 15.38
CA GLN A 235 -4.21 -2.92 15.11
C GLN A 235 -5.32 -2.25 15.92
N ILE A 236 -5.08 -2.01 17.21
CA ILE A 236 -6.01 -1.31 18.10
C ILE A 236 -6.23 0.14 17.64
N GLN A 237 -5.16 0.87 17.34
CA GLN A 237 -5.22 2.26 16.93
C GLN A 237 -5.94 2.46 15.59
N ASN A 238 -5.69 1.56 14.64
CA ASN A 238 -6.28 1.62 13.31
C ASN A 238 -7.71 1.03 13.28
N LEU A 239 -8.25 0.58 14.42
CA LEU A 239 -9.56 -0.05 14.54
C LEU A 239 -9.74 -1.20 13.54
N SER A 240 -8.67 -1.94 13.30
CA SER A 240 -8.65 -3.02 12.32
C SER A 240 -9.22 -4.31 12.91
N THR A 241 -9.74 -5.18 12.04
CA THR A 241 -10.31 -6.48 12.44
C THR A 241 -9.25 -7.36 13.11
N MET A 242 -9.59 -7.88 14.30
CA MET A 242 -8.66 -8.71 15.09
C MET A 242 -8.58 -10.14 14.59
N ASP A 243 -9.68 -10.67 14.05
CA ASP A 243 -9.79 -12.05 13.57
C ASP A 243 -10.70 -12.12 12.34
N ALA A 244 -10.51 -13.14 11.50
CA ALA A 244 -11.32 -13.38 10.33
C ALA A 244 -11.19 -14.86 9.91
N ASP A 245 -12.19 -15.39 9.22
CA ASP A 245 -12.11 -16.71 8.60
C ASP A 245 -10.89 -16.79 7.65
N PRO A 246 -10.07 -17.86 7.70
CA PRO A 246 -8.85 -17.97 6.91
C PRO A 246 -9.07 -17.92 5.39
N LEU A 247 -10.17 -18.48 4.86
CA LEU A 247 -10.49 -18.42 3.43
C LEU A 247 -10.92 -17.01 3.03
N TYR A 248 -11.76 -16.38 3.86
CA TYR A 248 -12.16 -14.98 3.68
C TYR A 248 -10.93 -14.06 3.68
N ALA A 249 -10.06 -14.19 4.68
CA ALA A 249 -8.83 -13.41 4.80
C ALA A 249 -7.90 -13.62 3.59
N SER A 250 -7.76 -14.86 3.10
CA SER A 250 -6.92 -15.16 1.94
C SER A 250 -7.40 -14.50 0.65
N TYR A 251 -8.72 -14.33 0.49
CA TYR A 251 -9.29 -13.68 -0.68
C TYR A 251 -9.39 -12.16 -0.56
N HIS A 252 -9.69 -11.64 0.64
CA HIS A 252 -10.01 -10.24 0.82
C HIS A 252 -8.85 -9.37 1.31
N TYR A 253 -7.87 -9.95 2.04
CA TYR A 253 -6.79 -9.21 2.67
C TYR A 253 -5.44 -9.46 2.00
N SER A 254 -4.73 -8.38 1.69
CA SER A 254 -3.35 -8.42 1.20
C SER A 254 -2.32 -8.64 2.31
N HIS A 255 -2.72 -8.45 3.58
CA HIS A 255 -1.89 -8.68 4.75
C HIS A 255 -2.49 -9.81 5.60
N PRO A 256 -1.66 -10.65 6.26
CA PRO A 256 -2.16 -11.62 7.23
C PRO A 256 -2.84 -10.92 8.40
N ILE A 257 -3.83 -11.57 9.01
CA ILE A 257 -4.46 -11.07 10.23
C ILE A 257 -3.46 -11.07 11.39
N LEU A 258 -3.72 -10.22 12.40
CA LEU A 258 -2.80 -10.04 13.52
C LEU A 258 -2.45 -11.37 14.21
N THR A 259 -3.45 -12.23 14.46
CA THR A 259 -3.27 -13.53 15.13
C THR A 259 -2.28 -14.45 14.39
N GLU A 260 -2.33 -14.47 13.05
CA GLU A 260 -1.39 -15.23 12.22
C GLU A 260 0.05 -14.68 12.33
N ARG A 261 0.21 -13.33 12.28
CA ARG A 261 1.52 -12.69 12.40
C ARG A 261 2.13 -12.90 13.78
N LEU A 262 1.36 -12.74 14.86
CA LEU A 262 1.81 -12.97 16.22
C LEU A 262 2.25 -14.44 16.44
N ALA A 263 1.49 -15.39 15.90
CA ALA A 263 1.86 -16.80 15.94
C ALA A 263 3.17 -17.09 15.19
N ALA A 264 3.35 -16.50 13.99
CA ALA A 264 4.58 -16.65 13.20
C ALA A 264 5.80 -16.02 13.89
N LEU A 265 5.63 -14.91 14.61
CA LEU A 265 6.67 -14.27 15.41
C LEU A 265 6.99 -15.05 16.72
N GLY A 266 6.20 -16.09 17.06
CA GLY A 266 6.36 -16.86 18.28
C GLY A 266 5.97 -16.08 19.55
N TRP A 267 5.14 -15.05 19.44
CA TRP A 267 4.76 -14.19 20.56
C TRP A 267 3.85 -14.94 21.54
N LYS A 268 4.28 -15.02 22.80
CA LYS A 268 3.57 -15.78 23.86
C LYS A 268 2.69 -14.91 24.76
N GLY A 269 2.46 -13.66 24.39
CA GLY A 269 1.80 -12.67 25.22
C GLY A 269 2.80 -11.98 26.16
N GLY A 270 2.77 -10.68 26.22
CA GLY A 270 3.51 -9.81 27.11
C GLY A 270 2.60 -8.71 27.63
N LYS A 271 2.93 -8.05 28.74
CA LYS A 271 2.27 -6.81 29.14
C LYS A 271 2.58 -5.78 28.05
N VAL A 272 1.56 -5.33 27.34
CA VAL A 272 1.64 -4.11 26.54
C VAL A 272 1.77 -2.95 27.54
N THR A 273 2.98 -2.45 27.73
CA THR A 273 3.19 -1.24 28.53
C THR A 273 2.61 -0.08 27.75
N SER A 274 1.46 0.45 28.18
CA SER A 274 0.96 1.73 27.67
C SER A 274 1.92 2.81 28.16
N SER A 275 2.61 3.46 27.22
CA SER A 275 3.32 4.69 27.53
C SER A 275 2.28 5.76 27.81
N LYS A 276 2.30 6.25 29.05
CA LYS A 276 1.44 7.29 29.64
C LYS A 276 0.00 6.87 29.91
N GLU A 277 -0.24 6.32 31.09
CA GLU A 277 -1.45 6.61 31.84
C GLU A 277 -1.41 8.11 32.22
N GLU A 278 -2.01 8.95 31.41
CA GLU A 278 -2.56 10.20 31.92
C GLU A 278 -3.83 9.81 32.67
N ASP A 279 -3.78 9.99 34.00
CA ASP A 279 -4.94 9.99 34.88
C ASP A 279 -6.05 10.88 34.30
N SER A 280 -6.98 10.26 33.60
CA SER A 280 -8.31 10.80 33.44
C SER A 280 -9.30 9.73 33.87
N GLU A 281 -9.57 9.67 35.17
CA GLU A 281 -10.80 9.07 35.67
C GLU A 281 -11.98 9.73 34.95
N ILE A 282 -12.47 9.09 33.89
CA ILE A 282 -13.80 9.43 33.39
C ILE A 282 -14.78 8.72 34.32
N PRO A 283 -15.58 9.43 35.13
CA PRO A 283 -16.59 8.79 35.94
C PRO A 283 -17.64 8.21 35.01
N VAL A 284 -17.71 6.90 34.92
CA VAL A 284 -18.82 6.17 34.30
C VAL A 284 -20.05 6.46 35.15
N LYS A 285 -20.85 7.45 34.76
CA LYS A 285 -22.22 7.60 35.27
C LYS A 285 -22.99 6.37 34.75
N ALA A 286 -23.39 5.52 35.71
CA ALA A 286 -24.37 4.48 35.47
C ALA A 286 -25.64 5.15 34.89
N ALA A 287 -25.98 4.81 33.65
CA ALA A 287 -27.27 5.14 33.10
C ALA A 287 -28.28 4.16 33.71
N ASP A 288 -29.12 4.67 34.61
CA ASP A 288 -30.28 3.99 35.13
C ASP A 288 -31.15 3.50 33.94
N ARG A 289 -31.36 2.18 33.91
CA ARG A 289 -32.41 1.56 33.12
C ARG A 289 -33.72 1.75 33.90
N GLU A 290 -34.60 2.56 33.40
CA GLU A 290 -36.05 2.41 33.64
C GLU A 290 -36.81 2.44 32.33
N LEU A 291 -37.53 1.30 32.10
CA LEU A 291 -38.73 1.04 31.29
C LEU A 291 -38.69 1.38 29.80
#